data_f4ba091d70096d4d1d5264dfdeb8c738
#
_entry.id   f4ba091d70096d4d1d5264dfdeb8c738
#
_cell.length_a   1.000
_cell.length_b   1.000
_cell.length_c   1.000
_cell.angle_alpha   90.00
_cell.angle_beta   90.00
_cell.angle_gamma   90.00
#
_symmetry.space_group_name_H-M   'P 1'
#
loop_
_entity.id
_entity.type
_entity.pdbx_description
1 polymer ?
#
loop_
_entity_poly.entity_id
_entity_poly.type
_entity_poly.pdbx_seq_one_letter_code
_entity_poly.pdbx_strand_id
1 'polypeptide(L)'
;MLAAYCAAKAGVTGLIRALAAELADSGVTANAVSPGSTATPILDESARLYRLPGVEAFASQQPAGRLLDPVEVAAVLAFLAGPASSGMTGAVVPVDGGLAL
;
A
#
# COMPACT_ATOMS: atom_id res chain seq x y z
N MET A 1 1.53 -17.59 9.93
CA MET A 1 2.15 -16.89 8.77
C MET A 1 1.82 -15.41 8.69
N LEU A 2 0.61 -14.96 9.03
CA LEU A 2 0.24 -13.53 9.02
C LEU A 2 1.07 -12.66 9.98
N ALA A 3 1.44 -13.17 11.15
CA ALA A 3 2.20 -12.39 12.13
C ALA A 3 3.56 -11.90 11.58
N ALA A 4 4.31 -12.77 10.90
CA ALA A 4 5.59 -12.40 10.31
C ALA A 4 5.40 -11.39 9.15
N TYR A 5 4.38 -11.59 8.33
CA TYR A 5 4.03 -10.64 7.28
C TYR A 5 3.63 -9.27 7.85
N CYS A 6 2.76 -9.24 8.86
CA CYS A 6 2.35 -8.00 9.52
C CYS A 6 3.54 -7.29 10.18
N ALA A 7 4.43 -8.02 10.84
CA ALA A 7 5.63 -7.45 11.44
C ALA A 7 6.54 -6.82 10.38
N ALA A 8 6.79 -7.53 9.27
CA ALA A 8 7.61 -7.01 8.17
C ALA A 8 7.00 -5.75 7.55
N LYS A 9 5.68 -5.75 7.29
CA LYS A 9 4.99 -4.58 6.70
C LYS A 9 4.92 -3.39 7.66
N ALA A 10 4.69 -3.63 8.95
CA ALA A 10 4.75 -2.58 9.97
C ALA A 10 6.18 -2.02 10.10
N GLY A 11 7.19 -2.87 9.97
CA GLY A 11 8.60 -2.47 9.94
C GLY A 11 8.92 -1.51 8.79
N VAL A 12 8.35 -1.73 7.60
CA VAL A 12 8.48 -0.79 6.46
C VAL A 12 7.92 0.59 6.82
N THR A 13 6.77 0.65 7.48
CA THR A 13 6.18 1.92 7.92
C THR A 13 7.10 2.67 8.90
N GLY A 14 7.67 1.95 9.86
CA GLY A 14 8.66 2.50 10.79
C GLY A 14 9.91 3.00 10.08
N LEU A 15 10.44 2.20 9.16
CA LEU A 15 11.62 2.56 8.35
C LEU A 15 11.37 3.84 7.54
N ILE A 16 10.24 3.98 6.87
CA ILE A 16 9.92 5.16 6.06
C ILE A 16 9.86 6.42 6.93
N ARG A 17 9.29 6.34 8.12
CA ARG A 17 9.24 7.46 9.06
C ARG A 17 10.62 7.86 9.58
N ALA A 18 11.47 6.88 9.88
CA ALA A 18 12.85 7.12 10.28
C ALA A 18 13.65 7.77 9.15
N LEU A 19 13.56 7.22 7.94
CA LEU A 19 14.22 7.79 6.76
C LEU A 19 13.77 9.23 6.47
N ALA A 20 12.47 9.52 6.59
CA ALA A 20 11.94 10.86 6.41
C ALA A 20 12.57 11.86 7.39
N ALA A 21 12.77 11.45 8.64
CA ALA A 21 13.42 12.28 9.65
C ALA A 21 14.93 12.43 9.38
N GLU A 22 15.61 11.37 9.02
CA GLU A 22 17.06 11.39 8.72
C GLU A 22 17.39 12.21 7.47
N LEU A 23 16.45 12.30 6.51
CA LEU A 23 16.63 13.00 5.24
C LEU A 23 16.09 14.44 5.26
N ALA A 24 15.66 14.96 6.42
CA ALA A 24 14.93 16.23 6.52
C ALA A 24 15.59 17.41 5.80
N ASP A 25 16.91 17.53 5.85
CA ASP A 25 17.65 18.65 5.25
C ASP A 25 18.25 18.33 3.86
N SER A 26 17.95 17.14 3.31
CA SER A 26 18.55 16.67 2.06
C SER A 26 17.78 17.07 0.80
N GLY A 27 16.53 17.53 0.96
CA GLY A 27 15.61 17.73 -0.17
C GLY A 27 15.00 16.42 -0.71
N VAL A 28 15.31 15.28 -0.09
CA VAL A 28 14.72 13.97 -0.42
C VAL A 28 13.53 13.70 0.49
N THR A 29 12.43 13.22 -0.06
CA THR A 29 11.25 12.77 0.69
C THR A 29 11.16 11.26 0.72
N ALA A 30 10.62 10.70 1.80
CA ALA A 30 10.39 9.27 1.96
C ALA A 30 8.93 9.04 2.36
N ASN A 31 8.17 8.35 1.52
CA ASN A 31 6.76 8.04 1.74
C ASN A 31 6.47 6.57 1.41
N ALA A 32 5.39 6.04 1.96
CA ALA A 32 4.91 4.70 1.64
C ALA A 32 3.48 4.76 1.10
N VAL A 33 3.17 3.83 0.21
CA VAL A 33 1.78 3.56 -0.21
C VAL A 33 1.35 2.23 0.41
N SER A 34 0.13 2.20 0.93
CA SER A 34 -0.51 1.00 1.48
C SER A 34 -1.67 0.58 0.58
N PRO A 35 -1.43 -0.32 -0.39
CA PRO A 35 -2.48 -0.79 -1.29
C PRO A 35 -3.45 -1.74 -0.57
N GLY A 36 -4.72 -1.67 -0.96
CA GLY A 36 -5.70 -2.71 -0.67
C GLY A 36 -5.62 -3.87 -1.64
N SER A 37 -6.70 -4.64 -1.72
CA SER A 37 -6.79 -5.79 -2.62
C SER A 37 -6.78 -5.31 -4.07
N THR A 38 -5.67 -5.59 -4.75
CA THR A 38 -5.37 -5.14 -6.10
C THR A 38 -5.29 -6.34 -7.04
N ALA A 39 -5.88 -6.24 -8.22
CA ALA A 39 -5.90 -7.31 -9.21
C ALA A 39 -4.50 -7.62 -9.74
N THR A 40 -3.84 -8.59 -9.12
CA THR A 40 -2.47 -9.02 -9.41
C THR A 40 -2.32 -10.52 -9.24
N PRO A 41 -1.33 -11.17 -9.89
CA PRO A 41 -1.04 -12.59 -9.67
C PRO A 41 -0.77 -12.95 -8.20
N ILE A 42 -0.26 -12.03 -7.40
CA ILE A 42 -0.06 -12.24 -5.95
C ILE A 42 -1.40 -12.39 -5.23
N LEU A 43 -2.43 -11.68 -5.67
CA LEU A 43 -3.77 -11.80 -5.07
C LEU A 43 -4.40 -13.16 -5.41
N ASP A 44 -4.20 -13.66 -6.63
CA ASP A 44 -4.64 -15.00 -7.04
C ASP A 44 -4.00 -16.07 -6.15
N GLU A 45 -2.70 -15.98 -5.92
CA GLU A 45 -1.99 -16.90 -5.04
C GLU A 45 -2.46 -16.77 -3.58
N SER A 46 -2.78 -15.57 -3.13
CA SER A 46 -3.35 -15.35 -1.80
C SER A 46 -4.71 -16.02 -1.65
N ALA A 47 -5.59 -15.90 -2.65
CA ALA A 47 -6.87 -16.58 -2.66
C ALA A 47 -6.70 -18.10 -2.54
N ARG A 48 -5.74 -18.67 -3.27
CA ARG A 48 -5.39 -20.08 -3.20
C ARG A 48 -4.91 -20.50 -1.79
N LEU A 49 -4.00 -19.73 -1.21
CA LEU A 49 -3.43 -20.01 0.12
C LEU A 49 -4.48 -19.92 1.23
N TYR A 50 -5.42 -19.00 1.13
CA TYR A 50 -6.52 -18.84 2.09
C TYR A 50 -7.73 -19.72 1.77
N ARG A 51 -7.66 -20.56 0.74
CA ARG A 51 -8.73 -21.45 0.29
C ARG A 51 -10.04 -20.70 0.02
N LEU A 52 -9.93 -19.52 -0.57
CA LEU A 52 -11.08 -18.74 -1.01
C LEU A 52 -11.56 -19.22 -2.37
N PRO A 53 -12.86 -19.04 -2.68
CA PRO A 53 -13.43 -19.47 -3.96
C PRO A 53 -12.86 -18.68 -5.18
N GLY A 54 -12.31 -17.48 -4.93
CA GLY A 54 -11.71 -16.63 -5.94
C GLY A 54 -11.30 -15.28 -5.34
N VAL A 55 -10.72 -14.44 -6.16
CA VAL A 55 -10.26 -13.09 -5.77
C VAL A 55 -11.40 -12.14 -5.46
N GLU A 56 -12.61 -12.42 -5.94
CA GLU A 56 -13.82 -11.63 -5.69
C GLU A 56 -14.16 -11.57 -4.20
N ALA A 57 -13.75 -12.59 -3.43
CA ALA A 57 -13.90 -12.59 -1.98
C ALA A 57 -13.14 -11.43 -1.30
N PHE A 58 -12.06 -10.96 -1.91
CA PHE A 58 -11.33 -9.79 -1.42
C PHE A 58 -12.02 -8.48 -1.83
N ALA A 59 -12.66 -8.44 -2.98
CA ALA A 59 -13.38 -7.26 -3.46
C ALA A 59 -14.49 -6.82 -2.48
N SER A 60 -15.23 -7.80 -1.94
CA SER A 60 -16.32 -7.54 -0.99
C SER A 60 -15.84 -7.02 0.38
N GLN A 61 -14.57 -7.15 0.70
CA GLN A 61 -13.99 -6.63 1.93
C GLN A 61 -13.66 -5.14 1.84
N GLN A 62 -13.56 -4.61 0.64
CA GLN A 62 -13.29 -3.19 0.40
C GLN A 62 -14.61 -2.43 0.26
N PRO A 63 -14.83 -1.31 0.97
CA PRO A 63 -16.02 -0.47 0.81
C PRO A 63 -16.28 -0.03 -0.63
N ALA A 64 -15.22 0.10 -1.45
CA ALA A 64 -15.35 0.36 -2.89
C ALA A 64 -16.04 -0.77 -3.66
N GLY A 65 -16.21 -1.96 -3.09
CA GLY A 65 -16.92 -3.11 -3.65
C GLY A 65 -16.24 -3.78 -4.85
N ARG A 66 -14.96 -3.49 -5.09
CA ARG A 66 -14.19 -4.02 -6.21
C ARG A 66 -12.72 -4.17 -5.88
N LEU A 67 -12.01 -4.95 -6.66
CA LEU A 67 -10.54 -4.91 -6.64
C LEU A 67 -10.06 -3.60 -7.24
N LEU A 68 -8.91 -3.15 -6.79
CA LEU A 68 -8.21 -2.03 -7.39
C LEU A 68 -7.49 -2.48 -8.67
N ASP A 69 -7.39 -1.59 -9.64
CA ASP A 69 -6.49 -1.77 -10.76
C ASP A 69 -5.05 -1.37 -10.33
N PRO A 70 -4.02 -2.11 -10.71
CA PRO A 70 -2.62 -1.73 -10.43
C PRO A 70 -2.28 -0.29 -10.83
N VAL A 71 -2.89 0.24 -11.89
CA VAL A 71 -2.68 1.61 -12.35
C VAL A 71 -3.14 2.66 -11.32
N GLU A 72 -4.15 2.35 -10.50
CA GLU A 72 -4.63 3.27 -9.46
C GLU A 72 -3.57 3.45 -8.37
N VAL A 73 -2.89 2.37 -8.00
CA VAL A 73 -1.76 2.41 -7.05
C VAL A 73 -0.55 3.11 -7.69
N ALA A 74 -0.26 2.78 -8.94
CA ALA A 74 0.86 3.37 -9.68
C ALA A 74 0.71 4.88 -9.85
N ALA A 75 -0.51 5.39 -10.05
CA ALA A 75 -0.78 6.82 -10.17
C ALA A 75 -0.40 7.58 -8.88
N VAL A 76 -0.69 7.01 -7.71
CA VAL A 76 -0.31 7.62 -6.42
C VAL A 76 1.21 7.56 -6.22
N LEU A 77 1.87 6.46 -6.59
CA LEU A 77 3.33 6.36 -6.55
C LEU A 77 3.98 7.40 -7.46
N ALA A 78 3.45 7.58 -8.68
CA ALA A 78 3.95 8.60 -9.63
C ALA A 78 3.76 10.02 -9.08
N PHE A 79 2.63 10.32 -8.44
CA PHE A 79 2.41 11.59 -7.76
C PHE A 79 3.43 11.82 -6.63
N LEU A 80 3.65 10.82 -5.78
CA LEU A 80 4.60 10.91 -4.68
C LEU A 80 6.06 11.05 -5.15
N ALA A 81 6.40 10.52 -6.31
CA ALA A 81 7.71 10.66 -6.93
C ALA A 81 7.90 12.00 -7.66
N GLY A 82 6.83 12.75 -7.87
CA GLY A 82 6.84 13.99 -8.62
C GLY A 82 6.97 15.25 -7.73
N PRO A 83 7.21 16.41 -8.36
CA PRO A 83 7.43 17.67 -7.64
C PRO A 83 6.17 18.19 -6.92
N ALA A 84 4.97 17.80 -7.36
CA ALA A 84 3.71 18.22 -6.76
C ALA A 84 3.51 17.71 -5.33
N SER A 85 4.25 16.67 -4.93
CA SER A 85 4.23 16.09 -3.58
C SER A 85 5.42 16.51 -2.71
N SER A 86 6.19 17.53 -3.11
CA SER A 86 7.42 17.95 -2.42
C SER A 86 7.25 18.32 -0.94
N GLY A 87 6.03 18.66 -0.52
CA GLY A 87 5.69 18.89 0.89
C GLY A 87 5.33 17.64 1.68
N MET A 88 5.38 16.45 1.07
CA MET A 88 5.01 15.18 1.71
C MET A 88 6.25 14.37 2.04
N THR A 89 6.47 14.09 3.32
CA THR A 89 7.51 13.14 3.78
C THR A 89 7.04 12.43 5.05
N GLY A 90 7.42 11.17 5.23
CA GLY A 90 7.00 10.33 6.35
C GLY A 90 5.55 9.86 6.29
N ALA A 91 4.85 10.10 5.19
CA ALA A 91 3.46 9.72 5.04
C ALA A 91 3.31 8.23 4.68
N VAL A 92 2.23 7.64 5.19
CA VAL A 92 1.73 6.34 4.72
C VAL A 92 0.37 6.59 4.08
N VAL A 93 0.31 6.46 2.78
CA VAL A 93 -0.86 6.83 1.97
C VAL A 93 -1.66 5.58 1.63
N PRO A 94 -2.87 5.39 2.19
CA PRO A 94 -3.72 4.27 1.82
C PRO A 94 -4.29 4.48 0.41
N VAL A 95 -4.21 3.42 -0.40
CA VAL A 95 -4.88 3.29 -1.70
C VAL A 95 -5.56 1.92 -1.67
N ASP A 96 -6.64 1.82 -0.92
CA ASP A 96 -7.16 0.54 -0.44
C ASP A 96 -8.68 0.37 -0.62
N GLY A 97 -9.32 1.27 -1.34
CA GLY A 97 -10.77 1.22 -1.54
C GLY A 97 -11.56 1.33 -0.22
N GLY A 98 -10.94 1.88 0.83
CA GLY A 98 -11.54 2.02 2.15
C GLY A 98 -11.35 0.81 3.07
N LEU A 99 -10.51 -0.16 2.71
CA LEU A 99 -10.31 -1.40 3.49
C LEU A 99 -9.87 -1.14 4.94
N ALA A 100 -9.16 -0.05 5.21
CA ALA A 100 -8.65 0.28 6.54
C ALA A 100 -9.61 1.16 7.39
N LEU A 101 -10.84 1.38 6.93
CA LEU A 101 -11.86 2.15 7.66
C LEU A 101 -12.46 1.36 8.83
#